data_c5e5acf284ec9de4622e00d99912fdee
#
_entry.id   c5e5acf284ec9de4622e00d99912fdee
#
_cell.length_a   1.000
_cell.length_b   1.000
_cell.length_c   1.000
_cell.angle_alpha   90.00
_cell.angle_beta   90.00
_cell.angle_gamma   90.00
#
_symmetry.space_group_name_H-M   'P 1'
#
loop_
_entity.id
_entity.type
_entity.pdbx_description
1 polymer ?
#
loop_
_entity_poly.entity_id
_entity_poly.type
_entity_poly.pdbx_seq_one_letter_code
_entity_poly.pdbx_strand_id
1 'polypeptide(L)'
;MEKVIKPWGYYEVLLDEPNYKVKRLYLKPNCSFSYQYHNHRKEFWVVTEGAGIVIADGSEYNAHPESMFIIMETSPHRARAGDDGMTIVETQT
;
A
#
# COMPACT_ATOMS: atom_id res chain seq x y z
N MET A 1 8.40 16.31 5.43
CA MET A 1 8.22 14.88 5.07
C MET A 1 8.88 14.64 3.71
N GLU A 2 9.58 13.53 3.60
CA GLU A 2 10.18 13.15 2.33
C GLU A 2 9.14 12.49 1.43
N LYS A 3 9.06 12.97 0.19
CA LYS A 3 8.20 12.37 -0.82
C LYS A 3 9.07 11.73 -1.89
N VAL A 4 8.83 10.46 -2.17
CA VAL A 4 9.55 9.71 -3.18
C VAL A 4 8.63 9.46 -4.38
N ILE A 5 9.00 10.01 -5.53
CA ILE A 5 8.18 9.91 -6.75
C ILE A 5 8.49 8.58 -7.44
N LYS A 6 7.44 7.90 -7.87
CA LYS A 6 7.51 6.62 -8.56
C LYS A 6 6.67 6.69 -9.84
N PRO A 7 6.89 5.79 -10.80
CA PRO A 7 6.05 5.75 -12.02
C PRO A 7 4.56 5.59 -11.72
N TRP A 8 4.23 4.91 -10.63
CA TRP A 8 2.84 4.63 -10.26
C TRP A 8 2.21 5.70 -9.35
N GLY A 9 2.98 6.68 -8.89
CA GLY A 9 2.50 7.71 -7.96
C GLY A 9 3.61 8.19 -7.06
N TYR A 10 3.40 8.12 -5.75
CA TYR A 10 4.45 8.51 -4.80
C TYR A 10 4.18 7.86 -3.45
N TYR A 11 5.20 7.91 -2.58
CA TYR A 11 5.00 7.63 -1.17
C TYR A 11 5.71 8.69 -0.32
N GLU A 12 5.21 8.84 0.90
CA GLU A 12 5.80 9.73 1.91
C GLU A 12 6.01 8.94 3.19
N VAL A 13 7.16 9.13 3.83
CA VAL A 13 7.41 8.53 5.14
C VAL A 13 6.87 9.51 6.17
N LEU A 14 5.85 9.10 6.91
CA LEU A 14 5.19 9.93 7.93
C LEU A 14 5.86 9.79 9.29
N LEU A 15 6.27 8.58 9.63
CA LEU A 15 6.97 8.26 10.87
C LEU A 15 8.00 7.17 10.57
N ASP A 16 9.17 7.29 11.18
CA ASP A 16 10.23 6.29 11.05
C ASP A 16 10.82 6.06 12.44
N GLU A 17 10.32 5.04 13.12
CA GLU A 17 10.70 4.72 14.49
C GLU A 17 11.50 3.41 14.51
N PRO A 18 12.21 3.09 15.62
CA PRO A 18 13.03 1.87 15.65
C PRO A 18 12.29 0.59 15.37
N ASN A 19 11.02 0.48 15.75
CA ASN A 19 10.27 -0.77 15.61
C ASN A 19 9.03 -0.66 14.71
N TYR A 20 8.81 0.47 14.07
CA TYR A 20 7.77 0.58 13.05
C TYR A 20 8.00 1.80 12.16
N LYS A 21 7.38 1.76 10.98
CA LYS A 21 7.43 2.87 10.01
C LYS A 21 6.03 3.07 9.44
N VAL A 22 5.61 4.32 9.28
CA VAL A 22 4.31 4.65 8.70
C VAL A 22 4.54 5.43 7.42
N LYS A 23 3.88 5.01 6.34
CA LYS A 23 3.94 5.66 5.04
C LYS A 23 2.56 5.99 4.52
N ARG A 24 2.47 7.04 3.72
CA ARG A 24 1.33 7.28 2.85
C ARG A 24 1.74 6.92 1.44
N LEU A 25 0.93 6.07 0.79
CA LEU A 25 1.15 5.67 -0.59
C LEU A 25 0.02 6.25 -1.43
N TYR A 26 0.37 6.93 -2.51
CA TYR A 26 -0.62 7.38 -3.48
C TYR A 26 -0.37 6.70 -4.82
N LEU A 27 -1.40 6.02 -5.34
CA LEU A 27 -1.39 5.41 -6.67
C LEU A 27 -2.23 6.25 -7.61
N LYS A 28 -1.63 6.66 -8.73
CA LYS A 28 -2.34 7.39 -9.77
C LYS A 28 -3.44 6.51 -10.38
N PRO A 29 -4.45 7.13 -11.02
CA PRO A 29 -5.50 6.35 -11.68
C PRO A 29 -4.92 5.23 -12.55
N ASN A 30 -5.46 4.04 -12.37
CA ASN A 30 -5.15 2.84 -13.13
C ASN A 30 -3.68 2.39 -13.07
N CYS A 31 -2.93 2.85 -12.07
CA CYS A 31 -1.55 2.45 -11.87
C CYS A 31 -1.43 1.48 -10.73
N SER A 32 -0.37 0.68 -10.75
CA SER A 32 -0.06 -0.26 -9.67
C SER A 32 1.44 -0.28 -9.44
N PHE A 33 1.84 -0.61 -8.23
CA PHE A 33 3.25 -0.96 -7.99
C PHE A 33 3.44 -2.46 -8.25
N SER A 34 4.70 -2.85 -8.44
CA SER A 34 5.03 -4.24 -8.70
C SER A 34 4.74 -5.13 -7.49
N TYR A 35 4.57 -6.42 -7.74
CA TYR A 35 4.50 -7.40 -6.66
C TYR A 35 5.70 -7.22 -5.75
N GLN A 36 5.45 -7.24 -4.45
CA GLN A 36 6.47 -7.11 -3.43
C GLN A 36 6.41 -8.31 -2.48
N TYR A 37 7.56 -8.61 -1.90
CA TYR A 37 7.73 -9.77 -1.05
C TYR A 37 8.79 -9.42 0.00
N HIS A 38 8.44 -9.60 1.26
CA HIS A 38 9.35 -9.26 2.36
C HIS A 38 9.47 -10.43 3.32
N ASN A 39 10.70 -10.72 3.78
CA ASN A 39 10.96 -11.85 4.65
C ASN A 39 10.73 -11.56 6.13
N HIS A 40 10.86 -10.31 6.53
CA HIS A 40 10.90 -9.96 7.96
C HIS A 40 9.97 -8.79 8.31
N ARG A 41 8.99 -8.52 7.45
CA ARG A 41 8.15 -7.34 7.61
C ARG A 41 6.69 -7.70 7.41
N LYS A 42 5.88 -7.26 8.37
CA LYS A 42 4.43 -7.31 8.27
C LYS A 42 3.94 -5.90 7.95
N GLU A 43 2.87 -5.77 7.18
CA GLU A 43 2.30 -4.48 6.83
C GLU A 43 0.83 -4.44 7.15
N PHE A 44 0.38 -3.29 7.62
CA PHE A 44 -1.02 -3.01 7.91
C PHE A 44 -1.43 -1.85 7.02
N TRP A 45 -2.42 -2.07 6.17
CA TRP A 45 -2.87 -1.10 5.19
C TRP A 45 -4.28 -0.62 5.50
N VAL A 46 -4.49 0.69 5.43
CA VAL A 46 -5.83 1.29 5.48
C VAL A 46 -5.99 2.13 4.22
N VAL A 47 -7.02 1.84 3.42
CA VAL A 47 -7.36 2.68 2.28
C VAL A 47 -8.09 3.90 2.80
N THR A 48 -7.59 5.10 2.52
CA THR A 48 -8.18 6.33 3.03
C THR A 48 -8.95 7.11 1.97
N GLU A 49 -8.53 7.00 0.70
CA GLU A 49 -9.20 7.70 -0.39
C GLU A 49 -9.15 6.86 -1.66
N GLY A 50 -10.14 7.03 -2.52
CA GLY A 50 -10.19 6.34 -3.80
C GLY A 50 -10.57 4.88 -3.65
N ALA A 51 -10.32 4.12 -4.71
CA ALA A 51 -10.68 2.71 -4.76
C ALA A 51 -9.76 1.97 -5.71
N GLY A 52 -9.78 0.65 -5.61
CA GLY A 52 -8.99 -0.19 -6.49
C GLY A 52 -9.07 -1.64 -6.09
N ILE A 53 -7.99 -2.37 -6.35
CA ILE A 53 -7.87 -3.80 -6.06
C ILE A 53 -6.57 -4.02 -5.31
N VAL A 54 -6.65 -4.83 -4.25
CA VAL A 54 -5.47 -5.32 -3.53
C VAL A 54 -5.34 -6.81 -3.83
N ILE A 55 -4.16 -7.23 -4.23
CA ILE A 55 -3.84 -8.63 -4.48
C ILE A 55 -2.86 -9.05 -3.40
N ALA A 56 -3.23 -10.06 -2.64
CA ALA A 56 -2.38 -10.56 -1.56
C ALA A 56 -2.50 -12.08 -1.52
N ASP A 57 -1.35 -12.73 -1.51
CA ASP A 57 -1.24 -14.18 -1.41
C ASP A 57 -2.12 -14.91 -2.44
N GLY A 58 -2.16 -14.39 -3.66
CA GLY A 58 -2.89 -14.97 -4.78
C GLY A 58 -4.37 -14.64 -4.85
N SER A 59 -4.92 -13.91 -3.88
CA SER A 59 -6.33 -13.53 -3.87
C SER A 59 -6.50 -12.06 -4.18
N GLU A 60 -7.59 -11.72 -4.86
CA GLU A 60 -7.93 -10.34 -5.18
C GLU A 60 -9.05 -9.84 -4.27
N TYR A 61 -8.91 -8.62 -3.80
CA TYR A 61 -9.88 -7.99 -2.90
C TYR A 61 -10.22 -6.60 -3.45
N ASN A 62 -11.50 -6.25 -3.45
CA ASN A 62 -11.91 -4.89 -3.73
C ASN A 62 -11.49 -4.00 -2.58
N ALA A 63 -10.93 -2.83 -2.90
CA ALA A 63 -10.47 -1.86 -1.93
C ALA A 63 -11.23 -0.56 -2.11
N HIS A 64 -11.70 0.01 -1.01
CA HIS A 64 -12.42 1.27 -0.98
C HIS A 64 -12.12 1.96 0.36
N PRO A 65 -12.53 3.23 0.56
CA PRO A 65 -12.22 3.90 1.82
C PRO A 65 -12.66 3.06 3.02
N GLU A 66 -11.80 3.03 4.00
CA GLU A 66 -11.93 2.26 5.25
C GLU A 66 -11.61 0.76 5.11
N SER A 67 -11.36 0.26 3.91
CA SER A 67 -10.86 -1.12 3.75
C SER A 67 -9.52 -1.25 4.45
N MET A 68 -9.32 -2.38 5.16
CA MET A 68 -8.09 -2.67 5.86
C MET A 68 -7.54 -4.02 5.43
N PHE A 69 -6.22 -4.10 5.29
CA PHE A 69 -5.55 -5.34 4.90
C PHE A 69 -4.35 -5.56 5.79
N ILE A 70 -4.15 -6.80 6.20
CA ILE A 70 -2.95 -7.20 6.92
C ILE A 70 -2.14 -8.06 5.95
N ILE A 71 -0.93 -7.59 5.63
CA ILE A 71 -0.03 -8.28 4.73
C ILE A 71 1.00 -8.98 5.59
N MET A 72 0.92 -10.29 5.64
CA MET A 72 1.83 -11.09 6.45
C MET A 72 3.22 -11.13 5.84
N GLU A 73 4.21 -11.44 6.66
CA GLU A 73 5.57 -11.71 6.19
C GLU A 73 5.51 -12.79 5.12
N THR A 74 6.35 -12.66 4.10
CA THR A 74 6.46 -13.59 2.97
C THR A 74 5.21 -13.70 2.08
N SER A 75 4.20 -12.90 2.29
CA SER A 75 3.02 -12.87 1.42
C SER A 75 3.28 -11.94 0.23
N PRO A 76 3.28 -12.44 -1.02
CA PRO A 76 3.38 -11.57 -2.18
C PRO A 76 2.15 -10.67 -2.26
N HIS A 77 2.35 -9.39 -2.53
CA HIS A 77 1.25 -8.43 -2.51
C HIS A 77 1.46 -7.30 -3.51
N ARG A 78 0.36 -6.74 -3.95
CA ARG A 78 0.34 -5.61 -4.87
C ARG A 78 -1.00 -4.90 -4.77
N ALA A 79 -1.03 -3.61 -5.12
CA ALA A 79 -2.26 -2.84 -5.21
C ALA A 79 -2.33 -2.17 -6.58
N ARG A 80 -3.53 -2.02 -7.09
CA ARG A 80 -3.81 -1.29 -8.32
C ARG A 80 -4.95 -0.31 -8.07
N ALA A 81 -4.74 0.96 -8.38
CA ALA A 81 -5.78 1.97 -8.26
C ALA A 81 -6.79 1.84 -9.40
N GLY A 82 -8.03 2.17 -9.11
CA GLY A 82 -9.06 2.33 -10.13
C GLY A 82 -8.98 3.72 -10.77
N ASP A 83 -10.10 4.15 -11.38
CA ASP A 83 -10.14 5.36 -12.21
C ASP A 83 -9.84 6.67 -11.44
N ASP A 84 -10.05 6.68 -10.14
CA ASP A 84 -9.88 7.89 -9.32
C ASP A 84 -8.58 7.88 -8.51
N GLY A 85 -7.72 6.90 -8.72
CA GLY A 85 -6.54 6.74 -7.90
C GLY A 85 -6.88 6.10 -6.55
N MET A 86 -5.87 5.91 -5.72
CA MET A 86 -6.07 5.31 -4.39
C MET A 86 -4.97 5.73 -3.44
N THR A 87 -5.34 6.10 -2.23
CA THR A 87 -4.40 6.43 -1.15
C THR A 87 -4.47 5.36 -0.07
N ILE A 88 -3.31 4.87 0.33
CA ILE A 88 -3.17 3.86 1.38
C ILE A 88 -2.24 4.41 2.45
N VAL A 89 -2.64 4.24 3.71
CA VAL A 89 -1.74 4.47 4.85
C VAL A 89 -1.23 3.10 5.28
N GLU A 90 0.08 2.94 5.32
CA GLU A 90 0.75 1.67 5.57
C GLU A 90 1.59 1.78 6.82
N THR A 91 1.43 0.82 7.74
CA THR A 91 2.31 0.67 8.90
C THR A 91 3.12 -0.60 8.70
N GLN A 92 4.44 -0.47 8.73
CA GLN A 92 5.38 -1.60 8.64
C GLN A 92 5.90 -1.93 10.03
N THR A 93 5.94 -3.20 10.36
CA THR A 93 6.47 -3.65 11.65
C THR A 93 7.54 -4.72 11.49
#